data_780a90c03977dc7e9f80c74ffb34e73b
#
_entry.id   780a90c03977dc7e9f80c74ffb34e73b
#
_cell.length_a   1.000
_cell.length_b   1.000
_cell.length_c   1.000
_cell.angle_alpha   90.00
_cell.angle_beta   90.00
_cell.angle_gamma   90.00
#
_symmetry.space_group_name_H-M   'P 1'
#
loop_
_entity.id
_entity.type
_entity.pdbx_description
1 polymer ?
#
loop_
_entity_poly.entity_id
_entity_poly.type
_entity_poly.pdbx_seq_one_letter_code
_entity_poly.pdbx_strand_id
1 'polypeptide(L)'
;VANLYYRNSVANISFELVDSNNNYIELSGQAIIYWYIKTPDNFILSNDPNIASGSFANGTAVYSSSPVVQQQSTGVYSIDYVFTKIGEYKYKFQVIDDMNAINLSSSGSVKVIDDGIF
;
A
#
# COMPACT_ATOMS: atom_id res chain seq x y z
N VAL A 1 -11.07 12.52 -0.23
CA VAL A 1 -12.18 11.68 -0.70
C VAL A 1 -11.64 10.28 -0.97
N ALA A 2 -12.26 9.28 -0.37
CA ALA A 2 -11.88 7.91 -0.59
C ALA A 2 -12.28 7.47 -2.01
N ASN A 3 -11.41 6.69 -2.66
CA ASN A 3 -11.73 6.07 -3.93
C ASN A 3 -12.78 4.98 -3.73
N LEU A 4 -13.69 4.85 -4.68
CA LEU A 4 -14.72 3.82 -4.66
C LEU A 4 -14.34 2.68 -5.60
N TYR A 5 -14.46 1.45 -5.09
CA TYR A 5 -14.25 0.24 -5.88
C TYR A 5 -15.36 -0.74 -5.62
N TYR A 6 -15.67 -1.56 -6.61
CA TYR A 6 -16.58 -2.68 -6.40
C TYR A 6 -15.86 -3.87 -5.81
N ARG A 7 -16.56 -4.61 -4.98
CA ARG A 7 -16.03 -5.86 -4.40
C ARG A 7 -15.54 -6.78 -5.51
N ASN A 8 -14.41 -7.44 -5.26
CA ASN A 8 -13.72 -8.37 -6.16
C ASN A 8 -13.10 -7.71 -7.40
N SER A 9 -13.08 -6.37 -7.46
CA SER A 9 -12.34 -5.69 -8.52
C SER A 9 -10.86 -5.62 -8.18
N VAL A 10 -10.03 -5.59 -9.22
CA VAL A 10 -8.60 -5.36 -9.08
C VAL A 10 -8.33 -3.87 -9.09
N ALA A 11 -7.65 -3.37 -8.08
CA ALA A 11 -7.28 -1.97 -7.98
C ALA A 11 -5.77 -1.82 -8.09
N ASN A 12 -5.31 -0.87 -8.89
CA ASN A 12 -3.93 -0.44 -8.92
C ASN A 12 -3.78 0.72 -7.95
N ILE A 13 -3.10 0.47 -6.84
CA ILE A 13 -2.85 1.47 -5.80
C ILE A 13 -1.43 1.97 -5.99
N SER A 14 -1.27 3.26 -6.26
CA SER A 14 0.02 3.83 -6.60
C SER A 14 0.39 4.99 -5.69
N PHE A 15 1.69 5.30 -5.67
CA PHE A 15 2.22 6.49 -5.04
C PHE A 15 3.38 7.02 -5.86
N GLU A 16 3.68 8.30 -5.67
CA GLU A 16 4.78 8.98 -6.36
C GLU A 16 5.78 9.50 -5.34
N LEU A 17 7.06 9.41 -5.71
CA LEU A 17 8.16 10.00 -4.93
C LEU A 17 8.69 11.20 -5.68
N VAL A 18 8.50 12.37 -5.11
CA VAL A 18 8.98 13.61 -5.68
C VAL A 18 9.74 14.40 -4.62
N ASP A 19 10.73 15.17 -5.05
CA ASP A 19 11.46 16.07 -4.16
C ASP A 19 10.72 17.41 -4.01
N SER A 20 11.32 18.34 -3.27
CA SER A 20 10.73 19.64 -3.03
C SER A 20 10.55 20.49 -4.30
N ASN A 21 11.21 20.11 -5.40
CA ASN A 21 11.11 20.78 -6.69
C ASN A 21 10.18 20.06 -7.66
N ASN A 22 9.40 19.08 -7.17
CA ASN A 22 8.51 18.23 -7.98
C ASN A 22 9.23 17.35 -9.00
N ASN A 23 10.50 17.07 -8.81
CA ASN A 23 11.22 16.11 -9.64
C ASN A 23 11.08 14.71 -9.04
N TYR A 24 10.88 13.72 -9.91
CA TYR A 24 10.82 12.34 -9.45
C TYR A 24 12.14 11.88 -8.85
N ILE A 25 12.05 11.16 -7.74
CA ILE A 25 13.20 10.60 -7.03
C ILE A 25 13.44 9.18 -7.54
N GLU A 26 14.68 8.90 -7.95
CA GLU A 26 15.08 7.54 -8.27
C GLU A 26 15.67 6.88 -7.03
N LEU A 27 15.17 5.68 -6.71
CA LEU A 27 15.64 4.90 -5.56
C LEU A 27 16.88 4.09 -5.93
N SER A 28 17.72 3.82 -4.94
CA SER A 28 18.86 2.92 -5.11
C SER A 28 18.38 1.47 -5.27
N GLY A 29 19.28 0.59 -5.72
CA GLY A 29 18.97 -0.84 -5.81
C GLY A 29 18.78 -1.53 -4.45
N GLN A 30 19.08 -0.84 -3.35
CA GLN A 30 18.91 -1.36 -1.99
C GLN A 30 17.67 -0.81 -1.30
N ALA A 31 16.86 -0.03 -1.99
CA ALA A 31 15.62 0.53 -1.45
C ALA A 31 14.62 -0.58 -1.15
N ILE A 32 13.88 -0.40 -0.06
CA ILE A 32 12.83 -1.32 0.35
C ILE A 32 11.51 -0.55 0.37
N ILE A 33 10.49 -1.13 -0.22
CA ILE A 33 9.15 -0.56 -0.22
C ILE A 33 8.22 -1.56 0.47
N TYR A 34 7.70 -1.15 1.62
CA TYR A 34 6.67 -1.91 2.34
C TYR A 34 5.31 -1.35 2.03
N TRP A 35 4.33 -2.22 1.89
CA TRP A 35 2.93 -1.84 1.85
C TRP A 35 2.19 -2.44 3.03
N TYR A 36 1.16 -1.73 3.49
CA TYR A 36 0.29 -2.15 4.57
C TYR A 36 -1.14 -1.92 4.13
N ILE A 37 -2.00 -2.92 4.28
CA ILE A 37 -3.41 -2.82 3.96
C ILE A 37 -4.21 -3.27 5.17
N LYS A 38 -5.02 -2.35 5.71
CA LYS A 38 -5.93 -2.67 6.80
C LYS A 38 -7.31 -2.92 6.24
N THR A 39 -7.83 -4.11 6.47
CA THR A 39 -9.14 -4.55 5.98
C THR A 39 -10.27 -4.03 6.87
N PRO A 40 -11.52 -4.03 6.38
CA PRO A 40 -12.66 -3.60 7.19
C PRO A 40 -12.88 -4.44 8.46
N ASP A 41 -12.43 -5.69 8.47
CA ASP A 41 -12.51 -6.59 9.62
C ASP A 41 -11.22 -6.63 10.46
N ASN A 42 -10.40 -5.58 10.37
CA ASN A 42 -9.23 -5.34 11.23
C ASN A 42 -8.07 -6.32 11.05
N PHE A 43 -7.88 -6.85 9.86
CA PHE A 43 -6.61 -7.49 9.50
C PHE A 43 -5.68 -6.46 8.88
N ILE A 44 -4.40 -6.55 9.20
CA ILE A 44 -3.36 -5.72 8.60
C ILE A 44 -2.42 -6.62 7.84
N LEU A 45 -2.51 -6.58 6.50
CA LEU A 45 -1.65 -7.34 5.62
C LEU A 45 -0.48 -6.48 5.18
N SER A 46 0.70 -7.08 5.09
CA SER A 46 1.90 -6.36 4.66
C SER A 46 2.95 -7.32 4.14
N ASN A 47 3.80 -6.80 3.25
CA ASN A 47 5.02 -7.48 2.81
C ASN A 47 6.21 -7.24 3.75
N ASP A 48 6.00 -6.55 4.87
CA ASP A 48 7.02 -6.38 5.91
C ASP A 48 7.18 -7.71 6.66
N PRO A 49 8.36 -8.36 6.61
CA PRO A 49 8.53 -9.65 7.26
C PRO A 49 8.45 -9.58 8.79
N ASN A 50 8.56 -8.39 9.37
CA ASN A 50 8.47 -8.19 10.81
C ASN A 50 7.06 -7.83 11.29
N ILE A 51 6.07 -7.78 10.39
CA ILE A 51 4.73 -7.33 10.77
C ILE A 51 4.10 -8.22 11.85
N ALA A 52 4.30 -9.54 11.74
CA ALA A 52 3.69 -10.49 12.67
C ALA A 52 4.30 -10.43 14.07
N SER A 53 5.51 -9.88 14.21
CA SER A 53 6.17 -9.74 15.51
C SER A 53 6.01 -8.35 16.11
N GLY A 54 5.47 -7.41 15.35
CA GLY A 54 5.22 -6.04 15.81
C GLY A 54 3.94 -5.92 16.61
N SER A 55 3.82 -4.82 17.35
CA SER A 55 2.58 -4.47 18.04
C SER A 55 1.81 -3.50 17.15
N PHE A 56 0.74 -3.99 16.54
CA PHE A 56 -0.13 -3.16 15.70
C PHE A 56 -1.45 -2.95 16.44
N ALA A 57 -1.70 -1.70 16.80
CA ALA A 57 -2.94 -1.33 17.47
C ALA A 57 -4.13 -1.56 16.54
N ASN A 58 -5.19 -2.15 17.06
CA ASN A 58 -6.48 -2.29 16.39
C ASN A 58 -6.45 -3.18 15.15
N GLY A 59 -5.62 -4.23 15.15
CA GLY A 59 -5.66 -5.17 14.04
C GLY A 59 -4.82 -6.42 14.26
N THR A 60 -5.12 -7.45 13.50
CA THR A 60 -4.33 -8.68 13.46
C THR A 60 -3.35 -8.58 12.29
N ALA A 61 -2.06 -8.62 12.58
CA ALA A 61 -1.01 -8.48 11.57
C ALA A 61 -0.77 -9.81 10.84
N VAL A 62 -0.74 -9.75 9.51
CA VAL A 62 -0.52 -10.91 8.65
C VAL A 62 0.53 -10.57 7.59
N TYR A 63 1.60 -11.34 7.55
CA TYR A 63 2.59 -11.20 6.49
C TYR A 63 2.08 -11.81 5.19
N SER A 64 2.31 -11.12 4.07
CA SER A 64 2.04 -11.65 2.74
C SER A 64 3.11 -11.15 1.77
N SER A 65 3.69 -12.06 1.00
CA SER A 65 4.66 -11.71 -0.03
C SER A 65 4.02 -11.18 -1.32
N SER A 66 2.71 -11.27 -1.44
CA SER A 66 1.95 -10.83 -2.61
C SER A 66 0.85 -9.86 -2.16
N PRO A 67 0.55 -8.78 -2.89
CA PRO A 67 1.12 -8.41 -4.20
C PRO A 67 2.54 -7.86 -4.10
N VAL A 68 3.25 -7.94 -5.23
CA VAL A 68 4.60 -7.39 -5.36
C VAL A 68 4.52 -5.94 -5.81
N VAL A 69 5.36 -5.09 -5.22
CA VAL A 69 5.46 -3.69 -5.63
C VAL A 69 6.07 -3.63 -7.02
N GLN A 70 5.44 -2.89 -7.91
CA GLN A 70 5.87 -2.69 -9.29
C GLN A 70 6.31 -1.25 -9.51
N GLN A 71 7.40 -1.06 -10.22
CA GLN A 71 7.82 0.26 -10.66
C GLN A 71 7.22 0.54 -12.04
N GLN A 72 6.37 1.56 -12.11
CA GLN A 72 5.73 1.96 -13.37
C GLN A 72 6.64 2.86 -14.20
N SER A 73 7.35 3.75 -13.52
CA SER A 73 8.32 4.66 -14.10
C SER A 73 9.18 5.21 -12.95
N THR A 74 10.16 6.06 -13.26
CA THR A 74 10.99 6.68 -12.22
C THR A 74 10.11 7.37 -11.17
N GLY A 75 10.25 6.97 -9.91
CA GLY A 75 9.52 7.56 -8.79
C GLY A 75 8.06 7.17 -8.69
N VAL A 76 7.55 6.30 -9.56
CA VAL A 76 6.14 5.87 -9.54
C VAL A 76 6.07 4.37 -9.28
N TYR A 77 5.42 4.00 -8.19
CA TYR A 77 5.32 2.62 -7.72
C TYR A 77 3.87 2.26 -7.44
N SER A 78 3.54 0.99 -7.60
CA SER A 78 2.17 0.53 -7.38
C SER A 78 2.11 -0.93 -6.95
N ILE A 79 0.96 -1.29 -6.40
CA ILE A 79 0.56 -2.69 -6.21
C ILE A 79 -0.80 -2.91 -6.83
N ASP A 80 -1.06 -4.13 -7.28
CA ASP A 80 -2.39 -4.57 -7.71
C ASP A 80 -3.00 -5.39 -6.58
N TYR A 81 -4.17 -4.98 -6.11
CA TYR A 81 -4.83 -5.62 -4.98
C TYR A 81 -6.30 -5.86 -5.27
N VAL A 82 -6.81 -7.02 -4.87
CA VAL A 82 -8.22 -7.37 -5.02
C VAL A 82 -8.92 -7.12 -3.68
N PHE A 83 -9.90 -6.23 -3.69
CA PHE A 83 -10.70 -5.94 -2.51
C PHE A 83 -11.87 -6.92 -2.43
N THR A 84 -11.77 -7.86 -1.49
CA THR A 84 -12.75 -8.96 -1.38
C THR A 84 -13.87 -8.69 -0.39
N LYS A 85 -13.76 -7.64 0.43
CA LYS A 85 -14.71 -7.35 1.50
C LYS A 85 -15.32 -5.97 1.29
N ILE A 86 -16.58 -5.82 1.62
CA ILE A 86 -17.27 -4.52 1.60
C ILE A 86 -16.85 -3.73 2.84
N GLY A 87 -16.59 -2.44 2.67
CA GLY A 87 -16.24 -1.53 3.75
C GLY A 87 -15.04 -0.67 3.42
N GLU A 88 -14.48 -0.04 4.44
CA GLU A 88 -13.34 0.84 4.27
C GLU A 88 -12.04 0.07 4.45
N TYR A 89 -11.17 0.17 3.45
CA TYR A 89 -9.76 -0.26 3.54
C TYR A 89 -8.89 0.97 3.73
N LYS A 90 -7.86 0.82 4.54
CA LYS A 90 -6.80 1.82 4.67
C LYS A 90 -5.51 1.23 4.16
N TYR A 91 -4.70 2.03 3.49
CA TYR A 91 -3.41 1.56 2.99
C TYR A 91 -2.32 2.56 3.32
N LYS A 92 -1.10 2.05 3.39
CA LYS A 92 0.10 2.84 3.62
C LYS A 92 1.26 2.21 2.85
N PHE A 93 2.06 3.05 2.24
CA PHE A 93 3.37 2.66 1.71
C PHE A 93 4.45 3.29 2.55
N GLN A 94 5.53 2.55 2.79
CA GLN A 94 6.72 3.06 3.43
C GLN A 94 7.92 2.75 2.56
N VAL A 95 8.68 3.79 2.23
CA VAL A 95 9.89 3.69 1.40
C VAL A 95 11.09 3.96 2.25
N ILE A 96 12.03 3.01 2.28
CA ILE A 96 13.28 3.13 3.02
C ILE A 96 14.42 2.92 2.04
N ASP A 97 15.24 3.94 1.88
CA ASP A 97 16.42 3.90 1.04
C ASP A 97 17.58 4.56 1.79
N ASP A 98 18.34 3.74 2.51
CA ASP A 98 19.42 4.23 3.34
C ASP A 98 20.57 4.85 2.52
N MET A 99 20.78 4.38 1.30
CA MET A 99 21.80 4.92 0.41
C MET A 99 21.54 6.38 0.06
N ASN A 100 20.28 6.77 -0.06
CA ASN A 100 19.85 8.13 -0.40
C ASN A 100 19.22 8.87 0.78
N ALA A 101 19.32 8.32 2.00
CA ALA A 101 18.76 8.88 3.22
C ALA A 101 17.26 9.18 3.10
N ILE A 102 16.51 8.26 2.48
CA ILE A 102 15.07 8.40 2.28
C ILE A 102 14.33 7.49 3.26
N ASN A 103 13.36 8.08 3.95
CA ASN A 103 12.39 7.35 4.78
C ASN A 103 11.09 8.13 4.70
N LEU A 104 10.21 7.70 3.79
CA LEU A 104 8.97 8.41 3.47
C LEU A 104 7.79 7.45 3.57
N SER A 105 6.62 7.98 3.87
CA SER A 105 5.39 7.21 3.85
C SER A 105 4.28 7.97 3.12
N SER A 106 3.40 7.20 2.50
CA SER A 106 2.21 7.71 1.83
C SER A 106 1.04 6.82 2.24
N SER A 107 -0.09 7.42 2.55
CA SER A 107 -1.26 6.66 3.01
C SER A 107 -2.53 7.17 2.35
N GLY A 108 -3.56 6.33 2.37
CA GLY A 108 -4.86 6.68 1.83
C GLY A 108 -5.91 5.67 2.26
N SER A 109 -7.09 5.84 1.70
CA SER A 109 -8.19 4.92 1.96
C SER A 109 -9.00 4.69 0.70
N VAL A 110 -9.66 3.53 0.66
CA VAL A 110 -10.62 3.20 -0.39
C VAL A 110 -11.88 2.67 0.27
N LYS A 111 -13.01 2.90 -0.37
CA LYS A 111 -14.28 2.33 0.05
C LYS A 111 -14.71 1.28 -0.95
N VAL A 112 -14.98 0.08 -0.48
CA VAL A 112 -15.43 -1.03 -1.29
C VAL A 112 -16.92 -1.21 -1.08
N ILE A 113 -17.66 -1.20 -2.17
CA ILE A 113 -19.12 -1.33 -2.19
C ILE A 113 -19.50 -2.59 -2.96
N ASP A 114 -20.75 -2.99 -2.83
CA ASP A 114 -21.27 -4.08 -3.64
C ASP A 114 -21.31 -3.66 -5.11
N ASP A 115 -21.28 -4.64 -6.01
CA ASP A 115 -21.23 -4.42 -7.45
C ASP A 115 -22.51 -3.80 -8.03
N GLY A 116 -23.54 -3.61 -7.22
CA GLY A 116 -24.79 -3.02 -7.65
C GLY A 116 -25.71 -3.98 -8.39
N ILE A 117 -25.36 -5.26 -8.42
CA ILE A 117 -26.20 -6.30 -9.00
C ILE A 117 -26.83 -7.08 -7.85
N PHE A 118 -27.90 -6.56 -7.28
CA PHE A 118 -28.65 -7.20 -6.18
C PHE A 118 -27.77 -7.73 -5.09
#